data_d0129d59347e4b623d9bee8a74e55d03
#
_entry.id   d0129d59347e4b623d9bee8a74e55d03
#
_cell.length_a   1.000
_cell.length_b   1.000
_cell.length_c   1.000
_cell.angle_alpha   90.00
_cell.angle_beta   90.00
_cell.angle_gamma   90.00
#
_symmetry.space_group_name_H-M   'P 1'
#
loop_
_entity.id
_entity.type
_entity.pdbx_description
1 polymer ?
#
loop_
_entity_poly.entity_id
_entity_poly.type
_entity_poly.pdbx_seq_one_letter_code
_entity_poly.pdbx_strand_id
1 'polypeptide(L)'
;MSRFKSIRDLALSGKRVLMRVDFNVPQDKVTGAITNTARITAALPTIQYALEQGASVVLMSHLGRPDGQRIAKFSLQPVATELEKLLGRPVKFLDDCVGAAVEAACAPGTLQPGEVVLLENLRFHIEEEGKVKLEDGTSKKADPVAVAAFRASLTKLGDVFVNDAFGTAHRAHSSMVGVTLPEKAAGFLMEAELKAFAKVLDHPDRPLLAILGGAKIADKIPLINNLLDKADKVIIGGGMAYTFHKVNRGMKIGSSLFDKAGAEIVAELEAKAKAKGVELIFPVDFVCGDKFGPDANTQSATLEAGIPDGWEGFDAGPKSIALYRQAILASKTIVWNGPPGVFEFEIFAGASKAMADAIAEATAAGATTVVGGGDTATAAKKFGVAKKVTHCSTGGGASLEFLEGKALPGVVFLEN
;
A
#
# COMPACT_ATOMS: atom_id res chain seq x y z
N MET A 1 -8.91 -22.47 3.29
CA MET A 1 -8.82 -22.42 1.80
C MET A 1 -8.94 -20.97 1.39
N SER A 2 -8.12 -20.52 0.45
CA SER A 2 -8.25 -19.15 -0.09
C SER A 2 -9.63 -19.01 -0.76
N ARG A 3 -10.31 -17.89 -0.52
CA ARG A 3 -11.62 -17.60 -1.12
C ARG A 3 -11.54 -17.21 -2.59
N PHE A 4 -10.35 -17.12 -3.16
CA PHE A 4 -10.06 -16.75 -4.54
C PHE A 4 -9.13 -17.77 -5.18
N LYS A 5 -9.16 -17.85 -6.52
CA LYS A 5 -8.24 -18.68 -7.31
C LYS A 5 -6.88 -17.96 -7.45
N SER A 6 -5.81 -18.74 -7.48
CA SER A 6 -4.50 -18.29 -7.98
C SER A 6 -4.47 -18.39 -9.51
N ILE A 7 -3.63 -17.62 -10.17
CA ILE A 7 -3.35 -17.78 -11.60
C ILE A 7 -2.91 -19.22 -11.93
N ARG A 8 -2.30 -19.94 -10.98
CA ARG A 8 -1.92 -21.36 -11.13
C ARG A 8 -3.10 -22.31 -11.29
N ASP A 9 -4.28 -21.89 -10.82
CA ASP A 9 -5.50 -22.71 -10.88
C ASP A 9 -6.24 -22.57 -12.20
N LEU A 10 -5.77 -21.72 -13.12
CA LEU A 10 -6.37 -21.46 -14.40
C LEU A 10 -5.72 -22.29 -15.52
N ALA A 11 -6.54 -22.79 -16.45
CA ALA A 11 -6.05 -23.36 -17.71
C ALA A 11 -5.75 -22.23 -18.71
N LEU A 12 -4.47 -21.91 -18.90
CA LEU A 12 -4.03 -20.72 -19.65
C LEU A 12 -3.62 -20.99 -21.10
N SER A 13 -3.34 -22.24 -21.47
CA SER A 13 -2.86 -22.60 -22.82
C SER A 13 -3.84 -22.13 -23.91
N GLY A 14 -3.36 -21.34 -24.84
CA GLY A 14 -4.14 -20.75 -25.92
C GLY A 14 -5.14 -19.68 -25.49
N LYS A 15 -5.14 -19.27 -24.23
CA LYS A 15 -6.04 -18.22 -23.70
C LYS A 15 -5.44 -16.83 -23.81
N ARG A 16 -6.31 -15.83 -23.97
CA ARG A 16 -5.95 -14.42 -23.82
C ARG A 16 -6.15 -14.04 -22.36
N VAL A 17 -5.07 -13.77 -21.66
CA VAL A 17 -5.12 -13.34 -20.25
C VAL A 17 -5.24 -11.82 -20.20
N LEU A 18 -6.41 -11.32 -19.83
CA LEU A 18 -6.59 -9.90 -19.50
C LEU A 18 -6.11 -9.67 -18.07
N MET A 19 -5.00 -8.95 -17.92
CA MET A 19 -4.32 -8.79 -16.64
C MET A 19 -4.29 -7.33 -16.19
N ARG A 20 -4.84 -7.06 -15.00
CA ARG A 20 -4.74 -5.75 -14.35
C ARG A 20 -3.46 -5.69 -13.53
N VAL A 21 -2.57 -4.82 -13.94
CA VAL A 21 -1.29 -4.54 -13.26
C VAL A 21 -1.24 -3.11 -12.73
N ASP A 22 -0.31 -2.83 -11.83
CA ASP A 22 -0.07 -1.48 -11.32
C ASP A 22 1.26 -0.94 -11.87
N PHE A 23 1.19 -0.31 -13.03
CA PHE A 23 2.31 0.36 -13.69
C PHE A 23 2.32 1.88 -13.43
N ASN A 24 1.73 2.31 -12.32
CA ASN A 24 1.78 3.70 -11.88
C ASN A 24 3.20 4.05 -11.36
N VAL A 25 4.15 4.06 -12.28
CA VAL A 25 5.56 4.31 -12.00
C VAL A 25 5.82 5.78 -11.68
N PRO A 26 6.78 6.10 -10.81
CA PRO A 26 7.23 7.47 -10.60
C PRO A 26 8.00 7.96 -11.83
N GLN A 27 7.75 9.22 -12.20
CA GLN A 27 8.35 9.87 -13.33
C GLN A 27 9.03 11.17 -12.90
N ASP A 28 10.12 11.51 -13.54
CA ASP A 28 10.75 12.83 -13.43
C ASP A 28 9.76 13.91 -13.87
N LYS A 29 9.61 14.94 -13.06
CA LYS A 29 8.60 15.99 -13.30
C LYS A 29 8.90 16.86 -14.52
N VAL A 30 10.16 16.94 -14.94
CA VAL A 30 10.60 17.77 -16.05
C VAL A 30 10.68 16.96 -17.33
N THR A 31 11.34 15.81 -17.30
CA THR A 31 11.63 14.99 -18.49
C THR A 31 10.56 13.95 -18.78
N GLY A 32 9.73 13.59 -17.79
CA GLY A 32 8.77 12.47 -17.89
C GLY A 32 9.42 11.08 -17.85
N ALA A 33 10.75 11.00 -17.67
CA ALA A 33 11.47 9.73 -17.62
C ALA A 33 11.05 8.92 -16.39
N ILE A 34 10.95 7.59 -16.56
CA ILE A 34 10.68 6.67 -15.45
C ILE A 34 11.89 6.67 -14.51
N THR A 35 11.66 7.03 -13.23
CA THR A 35 12.72 7.11 -12.22
C THR A 35 12.88 5.83 -11.40
N ASN A 36 11.86 4.94 -11.43
CA ASN A 36 11.89 3.67 -10.71
C ASN A 36 10.99 2.65 -11.41
N THR A 37 11.56 1.49 -11.75
CA THR A 37 10.88 0.41 -12.47
C THR A 37 10.31 -0.69 -11.56
N ALA A 38 10.39 -0.55 -10.23
CA ALA A 38 10.04 -1.60 -9.28
C ALA A 38 8.59 -2.13 -9.47
N ARG A 39 7.63 -1.28 -9.83
CA ARG A 39 6.25 -1.70 -10.10
C ARG A 39 6.13 -2.58 -11.34
N ILE A 40 6.89 -2.29 -12.37
CA ILE A 40 6.94 -3.12 -13.58
C ILE A 40 7.60 -4.45 -13.25
N THR A 41 8.76 -4.41 -12.58
CA THR A 41 9.51 -5.60 -12.18
C THR A 41 8.68 -6.53 -11.29
N ALA A 42 7.88 -5.98 -10.39
CA ALA A 42 7.03 -6.77 -9.50
C ALA A 42 5.93 -7.56 -10.24
N ALA A 43 5.48 -7.11 -11.41
CA ALA A 43 4.48 -7.79 -12.22
C ALA A 43 5.08 -8.85 -13.16
N LEU A 44 6.39 -8.82 -13.41
CA LEU A 44 7.05 -9.75 -14.35
C LEU A 44 6.79 -11.23 -14.07
N PRO A 45 6.88 -11.72 -12.81
CA PRO A 45 6.65 -13.14 -12.54
C PRO A 45 5.27 -13.63 -13.00
N THR A 46 4.22 -12.85 -12.80
CA THR A 46 2.86 -13.19 -13.23
C THR A 46 2.74 -13.18 -14.75
N ILE A 47 3.30 -12.18 -15.42
CA ILE A 47 3.31 -12.05 -16.87
C ILE A 47 4.08 -13.22 -17.50
N GLN A 48 5.28 -13.51 -17.03
CA GLN A 48 6.13 -14.59 -17.50
C GLN A 48 5.45 -15.95 -17.33
N TYR A 49 4.84 -16.19 -16.17
CA TYR A 49 4.11 -17.42 -15.92
C TYR A 49 2.98 -17.63 -16.94
N ALA A 50 2.16 -16.61 -17.22
CA ALA A 50 1.10 -16.72 -18.22
C ALA A 50 1.65 -17.07 -19.61
N LEU A 51 2.75 -16.44 -20.02
CA LEU A 51 3.41 -16.70 -21.30
C LEU A 51 4.01 -18.12 -21.37
N GLU A 52 4.63 -18.59 -20.30
CA GLU A 52 5.18 -19.96 -20.18
C GLU A 52 4.09 -21.02 -20.25
N GLN A 53 2.87 -20.70 -19.79
CA GLN A 53 1.71 -21.58 -19.92
C GLN A 53 1.06 -21.55 -21.31
N GLY A 54 1.64 -20.83 -22.27
CA GLY A 54 1.12 -20.75 -23.64
C GLY A 54 -0.02 -19.76 -23.85
N ALA A 55 -0.15 -18.78 -22.99
CA ALA A 55 -1.12 -17.69 -23.14
C ALA A 55 -0.58 -16.53 -23.97
N SER A 56 -1.49 -15.68 -24.46
CA SER A 56 -1.21 -14.28 -24.77
C SER A 56 -1.63 -13.40 -23.60
N VAL A 57 -1.02 -12.22 -23.45
CA VAL A 57 -1.26 -11.35 -22.32
C VAL A 57 -1.65 -9.95 -22.80
N VAL A 58 -2.80 -9.48 -22.33
CA VAL A 58 -3.29 -8.12 -22.53
C VAL A 58 -3.22 -7.41 -21.18
N LEU A 59 -2.31 -6.44 -21.05
CA LEU A 59 -2.06 -5.70 -19.82
C LEU A 59 -2.85 -4.41 -19.83
N MET A 60 -3.50 -4.11 -18.71
CA MET A 60 -4.17 -2.83 -18.46
C MET A 60 -3.72 -2.24 -17.14
N SER A 61 -3.48 -0.94 -17.13
CA SER A 61 -3.03 -0.18 -15.97
C SER A 61 -3.47 1.28 -16.04
N HIS A 62 -3.31 1.96 -14.91
CA HIS A 62 -3.37 3.42 -14.83
C HIS A 62 -1.98 4.00 -14.65
N LEU A 63 -1.84 5.29 -14.95
CA LEU A 63 -0.68 6.13 -14.64
C LEU A 63 -1.16 7.52 -14.24
N GLY A 64 -0.78 7.96 -13.04
CA GLY A 64 -1.14 9.26 -12.51
C GLY A 64 -2.63 9.50 -12.32
N ARG A 65 -3.02 10.77 -12.40
CA ARG A 65 -4.40 11.23 -12.25
C ARG A 65 -4.78 12.19 -13.38
N PRO A 66 -5.08 11.68 -14.57
CA PRO A 66 -5.47 12.49 -15.72
C PRO A 66 -6.93 12.95 -15.68
N ASP A 67 -7.72 12.50 -14.70
CA ASP A 67 -9.11 12.93 -14.46
C ASP A 67 -10.03 12.78 -15.69
N GLY A 68 -9.92 11.66 -16.38
CA GLY A 68 -10.74 11.35 -17.55
C GLY A 68 -10.31 12.08 -18.82
N GLN A 69 -9.10 12.62 -18.86
CA GLN A 69 -8.57 13.34 -20.01
C GLN A 69 -7.33 12.64 -20.58
N ARG A 70 -7.19 12.67 -21.90
CA ARG A 70 -5.98 12.20 -22.56
C ARG A 70 -4.87 13.25 -22.42
N ILE A 71 -3.94 13.00 -21.52
CA ILE A 71 -2.81 13.88 -21.22
C ILE A 71 -1.50 13.15 -21.52
N ALA A 72 -0.72 13.65 -22.45
CA ALA A 72 0.48 12.99 -22.99
C ALA A 72 1.48 12.51 -21.92
N LYS A 73 1.70 13.31 -20.86
CA LYS A 73 2.60 12.95 -19.76
C LYS A 73 2.16 11.70 -18.97
N PHE A 74 0.91 11.32 -19.08
CA PHE A 74 0.34 10.14 -18.42
C PHE A 74 0.13 8.96 -19.40
N SER A 75 0.66 9.03 -20.61
CA SER A 75 0.66 7.88 -21.52
C SER A 75 1.51 6.74 -20.98
N LEU A 76 1.03 5.51 -21.15
CA LEU A 76 1.76 4.29 -20.80
C LEU A 76 2.76 3.85 -21.89
N GLN A 77 2.90 4.58 -22.99
CA GLN A 77 3.85 4.23 -24.04
C GLN A 77 5.29 4.09 -23.53
N PRO A 78 5.84 4.99 -22.69
CA PRO A 78 7.16 4.80 -22.11
C PRO A 78 7.28 3.55 -21.23
N VAL A 79 6.19 3.19 -20.56
CA VAL A 79 6.12 1.95 -19.76
C VAL A 79 6.17 0.71 -20.67
N ALA A 80 5.51 0.74 -21.83
CA ALA A 80 5.59 -0.34 -22.83
C ALA A 80 7.03 -0.58 -23.29
N THR A 81 7.78 0.50 -23.57
CA THR A 81 9.18 0.45 -23.95
C THR A 81 10.07 -0.15 -22.86
N GLU A 82 9.84 0.22 -21.60
CA GLU A 82 10.60 -0.31 -20.48
C GLU A 82 10.23 -1.78 -20.18
N LEU A 83 8.95 -2.12 -20.27
CA LEU A 83 8.47 -3.50 -20.13
C LEU A 83 9.09 -4.43 -21.18
N GLU A 84 9.17 -3.97 -22.44
CA GLU A 84 9.82 -4.71 -23.52
C GLU A 84 11.27 -5.08 -23.19
N LYS A 85 12.04 -4.11 -22.66
CA LYS A 85 13.42 -4.36 -22.21
C LYS A 85 13.49 -5.38 -21.09
N LEU A 86 12.63 -5.24 -20.08
CA LEU A 86 12.63 -6.09 -18.90
C LEU A 86 12.13 -7.51 -19.20
N LEU A 87 11.17 -7.68 -20.12
CA LEU A 87 10.69 -8.97 -20.57
C LEU A 87 11.62 -9.65 -21.57
N GLY A 88 12.45 -8.88 -22.28
CA GLY A 88 13.28 -9.39 -23.37
C GLY A 88 12.49 -9.89 -24.57
N ARG A 89 11.28 -9.35 -24.80
CA ARG A 89 10.41 -9.67 -25.93
C ARG A 89 9.55 -8.48 -26.33
N PRO A 90 9.05 -8.43 -27.60
CA PRO A 90 8.22 -7.33 -28.06
C PRO A 90 6.97 -7.14 -27.21
N VAL A 91 6.63 -5.87 -26.95
CA VAL A 91 5.39 -5.44 -26.30
C VAL A 91 4.66 -4.51 -27.26
N LYS A 92 3.50 -4.93 -27.74
CA LYS A 92 2.66 -4.11 -28.61
C LYS A 92 1.89 -3.11 -27.74
N PHE A 93 2.11 -1.83 -27.98
CA PHE A 93 1.35 -0.77 -27.35
C PHE A 93 0.13 -0.39 -28.19
N LEU A 94 -1.05 -0.30 -27.57
CA LEU A 94 -2.27 0.19 -28.20
C LEU A 94 -2.62 1.58 -27.67
N ASP A 95 -2.99 2.48 -28.58
CA ASP A 95 -3.21 3.90 -28.30
C ASP A 95 -4.54 4.20 -27.56
N ASP A 96 -5.28 3.17 -27.19
CA ASP A 96 -6.43 3.24 -26.29
C ASP A 96 -6.57 1.94 -25.49
N CYS A 97 -7.48 1.93 -24.52
CA CYS A 97 -7.78 0.74 -23.73
C CYS A 97 -9.14 0.10 -24.06
N VAL A 98 -9.98 0.77 -24.84
CA VAL A 98 -11.31 0.31 -25.28
C VAL A 98 -11.59 0.75 -26.72
N GLY A 99 -12.66 0.22 -27.28
CA GLY A 99 -13.14 0.59 -28.62
C GLY A 99 -12.82 -0.44 -29.70
N ALA A 100 -13.40 -0.26 -30.88
CA ALA A 100 -13.38 -1.23 -31.96
C ALA A 100 -11.95 -1.60 -32.41
N ALA A 101 -11.03 -0.64 -32.49
CA ALA A 101 -9.65 -0.90 -32.89
C ALA A 101 -8.89 -1.75 -31.87
N VAL A 102 -9.09 -1.50 -30.57
CA VAL A 102 -8.50 -2.28 -29.49
C VAL A 102 -9.10 -3.69 -29.44
N GLU A 103 -10.43 -3.81 -29.57
CA GLU A 103 -11.12 -5.10 -29.63
C GLU A 103 -10.63 -5.95 -30.80
N ALA A 104 -10.45 -5.35 -31.98
CA ALA A 104 -9.94 -6.04 -33.17
C ALA A 104 -8.48 -6.51 -32.99
N ALA A 105 -7.63 -5.69 -32.40
CA ALA A 105 -6.22 -6.01 -32.15
C ALA A 105 -6.04 -7.14 -31.14
N CYS A 106 -6.98 -7.29 -30.19
CA CYS A 106 -6.97 -8.33 -29.17
C CYS A 106 -7.93 -9.49 -29.46
N ALA A 107 -8.55 -9.53 -30.65
CA ALA A 107 -9.55 -10.54 -31.01
C ALA A 107 -8.95 -11.96 -31.00
N PRO A 108 -9.80 -13.00 -30.73
CA PRO A 108 -9.38 -14.39 -30.91
C PRO A 108 -8.87 -14.63 -32.34
N GLY A 109 -7.73 -15.31 -32.49
CA GLY A 109 -7.10 -15.55 -33.79
C GLY A 109 -6.24 -14.40 -34.31
N THR A 110 -6.43 -13.18 -33.85
CA THR A 110 -5.52 -12.04 -34.13
C THR A 110 -4.35 -12.01 -33.18
N LEU A 111 -4.63 -12.05 -31.88
CA LEU A 111 -3.60 -12.11 -30.84
C LEU A 111 -3.14 -13.56 -30.66
N GLN A 112 -1.86 -13.81 -30.89
CA GLN A 112 -1.28 -15.16 -30.85
C GLN A 112 -0.68 -15.49 -29.47
N PRO A 113 -0.63 -16.78 -29.07
CA PRO A 113 0.08 -17.21 -27.88
C PRO A 113 1.53 -16.68 -27.86
N GLY A 114 1.97 -16.18 -26.69
CA GLY A 114 3.28 -15.57 -26.51
C GLY A 114 3.36 -14.08 -26.81
N GLU A 115 2.32 -13.50 -27.40
CA GLU A 115 2.26 -12.05 -27.63
C GLU A 115 1.84 -11.30 -26.36
N VAL A 116 2.41 -10.10 -26.19
CA VAL A 116 2.13 -9.18 -25.08
C VAL A 116 1.63 -7.86 -25.65
N VAL A 117 0.49 -7.42 -25.14
CA VAL A 117 -0.11 -6.12 -25.44
C VAL A 117 -0.18 -5.29 -24.18
N LEU A 118 0.18 -4.02 -24.24
CA LEU A 118 -0.10 -3.03 -23.19
C LEU A 118 -1.09 -2.00 -23.76
N LEU A 119 -2.21 -1.83 -23.06
CA LEU A 119 -3.23 -0.83 -23.38
C LEU A 119 -2.81 0.55 -22.89
N GLU A 120 -3.37 1.60 -23.48
CA GLU A 120 -3.21 2.97 -22.99
C GLU A 120 -3.92 3.15 -21.63
N ASN A 121 -3.53 4.20 -20.92
CA ASN A 121 -3.98 4.54 -19.58
C ASN A 121 -5.50 4.48 -19.42
N LEU A 122 -5.95 3.57 -18.58
CA LEU A 122 -7.37 3.39 -18.25
C LEU A 122 -8.04 4.68 -17.78
N ARG A 123 -7.32 5.53 -17.04
CA ARG A 123 -7.83 6.78 -16.46
C ARG A 123 -7.93 7.93 -17.44
N PHE A 124 -7.60 7.72 -18.72
CA PHE A 124 -7.99 8.66 -19.77
C PHE A 124 -9.50 8.66 -19.99
N HIS A 125 -10.18 7.62 -19.50
CA HIS A 125 -11.64 7.52 -19.54
C HIS A 125 -12.22 7.72 -18.13
N ILE A 126 -13.22 8.62 -18.03
CA ILE A 126 -13.93 8.87 -16.76
C ILE A 126 -14.64 7.60 -16.27
N GLU A 127 -15.00 6.69 -17.17
CA GLU A 127 -15.69 5.44 -16.90
C GLU A 127 -14.85 4.46 -16.08
N GLU A 128 -13.53 4.62 -16.05
CA GLU A 128 -12.64 3.80 -15.22
C GLU A 128 -12.88 4.06 -13.73
N GLU A 129 -12.85 5.32 -13.31
CA GLU A 129 -13.04 5.72 -11.91
C GLU A 129 -14.51 5.96 -11.56
N GLY A 130 -15.37 6.16 -12.55
CA GLY A 130 -16.79 6.45 -12.41
C GLY A 130 -17.10 7.90 -12.00
N LYS A 131 -16.09 8.65 -11.59
CA LYS A 131 -16.16 10.09 -11.27
C LYS A 131 -14.77 10.70 -11.32
N VAL A 132 -14.71 12.00 -11.64
CA VAL A 132 -13.48 12.80 -11.62
C VAL A 132 -13.72 14.11 -10.88
N LYS A 133 -12.66 14.68 -10.32
CA LYS A 133 -12.64 16.03 -9.80
C LYS A 133 -12.40 17.02 -10.95
N LEU A 134 -13.18 18.10 -10.97
CA LEU A 134 -13.00 19.22 -11.89
C LEU A 134 -12.11 20.31 -11.25
N GLU A 135 -11.57 21.20 -12.07
CA GLU A 135 -10.70 22.30 -11.62
C GLU A 135 -11.37 23.24 -10.61
N ASP A 136 -12.68 23.40 -10.68
CA ASP A 136 -13.48 24.19 -9.74
C ASP A 136 -13.75 23.49 -8.39
N GLY A 137 -13.18 22.28 -8.21
CA GLY A 137 -13.35 21.47 -6.99
C GLY A 137 -14.62 20.63 -6.94
N THR A 138 -15.52 20.77 -7.92
CA THR A 138 -16.71 19.92 -8.05
C THR A 138 -16.36 18.54 -8.61
N SER A 139 -17.31 17.62 -8.57
CA SER A 139 -17.11 16.26 -9.13
C SER A 139 -18.09 16.02 -10.28
N LYS A 140 -17.57 15.49 -11.38
CA LYS A 140 -18.37 14.96 -12.49
C LYS A 140 -18.46 13.45 -12.38
N LYS A 141 -19.67 12.90 -12.42
CA LYS A 141 -19.91 11.45 -12.49
C LYS A 141 -19.96 11.01 -13.95
N ALA A 142 -19.46 9.80 -14.20
CA ALA A 142 -19.64 9.15 -15.49
C ALA A 142 -21.10 8.71 -15.69
N ASP A 143 -21.53 8.69 -16.94
CA ASP A 143 -22.84 8.12 -17.32
C ASP A 143 -22.83 6.61 -17.05
N PRO A 144 -23.81 6.05 -16.30
CA PRO A 144 -23.87 4.61 -16.02
C PRO A 144 -23.90 3.73 -17.29
N VAL A 145 -24.52 4.21 -18.36
CA VAL A 145 -24.57 3.49 -19.65
C VAL A 145 -23.17 3.43 -20.28
N ALA A 146 -22.44 4.55 -20.24
CA ALA A 146 -21.07 4.63 -20.72
C ALA A 146 -20.13 3.76 -19.89
N VAL A 147 -20.30 3.71 -18.55
CA VAL A 147 -19.55 2.80 -17.67
C VAL A 147 -19.79 1.34 -18.04
N ALA A 148 -21.04 0.96 -18.27
CA ALA A 148 -21.38 -0.41 -18.69
C ALA A 148 -20.75 -0.77 -20.05
N ALA A 149 -20.77 0.15 -21.01
CA ALA A 149 -20.15 -0.03 -22.33
C ALA A 149 -18.62 -0.15 -22.22
N PHE A 150 -17.98 0.68 -21.39
CA PHE A 150 -16.54 0.61 -21.11
C PHE A 150 -16.13 -0.74 -20.53
N ARG A 151 -16.85 -1.22 -19.51
CA ARG A 151 -16.62 -2.52 -18.88
C ARG A 151 -16.83 -3.69 -19.87
N ALA A 152 -17.86 -3.60 -20.73
CA ALA A 152 -18.11 -4.59 -21.75
C ALA A 152 -16.98 -4.64 -22.80
N SER A 153 -16.46 -3.50 -23.22
CA SER A 153 -15.33 -3.40 -24.15
C SER A 153 -14.06 -4.01 -23.53
N LEU A 154 -13.74 -3.70 -22.28
CA LEU A 154 -12.63 -4.34 -21.56
C LEU A 154 -12.80 -5.87 -21.50
N THR A 155 -13.99 -6.36 -21.19
CA THR A 155 -14.29 -7.80 -21.06
C THR A 155 -14.02 -8.57 -22.36
N LYS A 156 -14.20 -7.96 -23.53
CA LYS A 156 -13.91 -8.60 -24.83
C LYS A 156 -12.42 -8.84 -25.09
N LEU A 157 -11.53 -8.22 -24.34
CA LEU A 157 -10.09 -8.27 -24.59
C LEU A 157 -9.40 -9.54 -24.04
N GLY A 158 -10.13 -10.40 -23.34
CA GLY A 158 -9.58 -11.62 -22.76
C GLY A 158 -10.56 -12.77 -22.68
N ASP A 159 -10.03 -13.93 -22.33
CA ASP A 159 -10.79 -15.15 -22.04
C ASP A 159 -10.80 -15.45 -20.54
N VAL A 160 -9.77 -15.02 -19.83
CA VAL A 160 -9.64 -15.10 -18.37
C VAL A 160 -9.14 -13.77 -17.83
N PHE A 161 -9.54 -13.44 -16.60
CA PHE A 161 -9.13 -12.22 -15.91
C PHE A 161 -8.16 -12.53 -14.76
N VAL A 162 -7.04 -11.82 -14.73
CA VAL A 162 -6.07 -11.89 -13.64
C VAL A 162 -5.86 -10.51 -13.05
N ASN A 163 -6.04 -10.37 -11.73
CA ASN A 163 -5.74 -9.14 -11.03
C ASN A 163 -4.43 -9.27 -10.25
N ASP A 164 -3.46 -8.45 -10.62
CA ASP A 164 -2.14 -8.37 -9.97
C ASP A 164 -1.85 -6.96 -9.42
N ALA A 165 -2.90 -6.14 -9.28
CA ALA A 165 -2.84 -4.75 -8.88
C ALA A 165 -3.38 -4.53 -7.46
N PHE A 166 -2.70 -5.09 -6.45
CA PHE A 166 -3.11 -4.94 -5.05
C PHE A 166 -3.20 -3.47 -4.62
N GLY A 167 -2.27 -2.62 -5.05
CA GLY A 167 -2.26 -1.19 -4.74
C GLY A 167 -3.54 -0.43 -5.14
N THR A 168 -4.32 -0.97 -6.08
CA THR A 168 -5.60 -0.40 -6.54
C THR A 168 -6.81 -1.21 -6.04
N ALA A 169 -6.61 -2.31 -5.31
CA ALA A 169 -7.67 -3.22 -4.91
C ALA A 169 -8.74 -2.61 -3.99
N HIS A 170 -8.41 -1.50 -3.31
CA HIS A 170 -9.34 -0.74 -2.48
C HIS A 170 -10.29 0.18 -3.29
N ARG A 171 -10.15 0.22 -4.62
CA ARG A 171 -10.98 1.01 -5.53
C ARG A 171 -11.89 0.13 -6.36
N ALA A 172 -13.18 0.47 -6.40
CA ALA A 172 -14.16 -0.20 -7.25
C ALA A 172 -14.14 0.35 -8.69
N HIS A 173 -12.94 0.49 -9.28
CA HIS A 173 -12.77 0.97 -10.65
C HIS A 173 -13.21 -0.09 -11.65
N SER A 174 -13.57 0.31 -12.87
CA SER A 174 -14.09 -0.59 -13.89
C SER A 174 -13.14 -1.75 -14.22
N SER A 175 -11.84 -1.50 -14.30
CA SER A 175 -10.83 -2.54 -14.53
C SER A 175 -10.63 -3.49 -13.34
N MET A 176 -11.09 -3.11 -12.16
CA MET A 176 -10.94 -3.90 -10.93
C MET A 176 -12.15 -4.78 -10.64
N VAL A 177 -13.36 -4.30 -10.94
CA VAL A 177 -14.63 -4.96 -10.56
C VAL A 177 -15.62 -5.11 -11.72
N GLY A 178 -15.26 -4.71 -12.92
CA GLY A 178 -16.19 -4.64 -14.07
C GLY A 178 -15.92 -5.61 -15.20
N VAL A 179 -14.85 -6.41 -15.13
CA VAL A 179 -14.51 -7.42 -16.17
C VAL A 179 -15.24 -8.72 -15.85
N THR A 180 -16.33 -8.97 -16.57
CA THR A 180 -17.24 -10.10 -16.32
C THR A 180 -16.85 -11.38 -17.04
N LEU A 181 -15.58 -11.76 -16.99
CA LEU A 181 -15.11 -13.05 -17.46
C LEU A 181 -15.41 -14.15 -16.45
N PRO A 182 -15.77 -15.38 -16.89
CA PRO A 182 -16.16 -16.45 -15.98
C PRO A 182 -15.00 -16.98 -15.13
N GLU A 183 -13.78 -16.94 -15.67
CA GLU A 183 -12.58 -17.36 -14.95
C GLU A 183 -11.79 -16.13 -14.50
N LYS A 184 -11.62 -16.01 -13.16
CA LYS A 184 -10.92 -14.91 -12.51
C LYS A 184 -9.92 -15.46 -11.50
N ALA A 185 -8.76 -14.83 -11.40
CA ALA A 185 -7.74 -15.22 -10.42
C ALA A 185 -6.89 -14.04 -9.96
N ALA A 186 -6.23 -14.23 -8.83
CA ALA A 186 -5.17 -13.36 -8.36
C ALA A 186 -3.85 -13.70 -9.06
N GLY A 187 -3.08 -12.68 -9.45
CA GLY A 187 -1.68 -12.83 -9.82
C GLY A 187 -0.79 -13.06 -8.59
N PHE A 188 0.48 -13.34 -8.81
CA PHE A 188 1.41 -13.68 -7.73
C PHE A 188 1.63 -12.55 -6.73
N LEU A 189 1.68 -11.30 -7.21
CA LEU A 189 1.83 -10.14 -6.34
C LEU A 189 0.60 -9.96 -5.46
N MET A 190 -0.59 -10.01 -6.03
CA MET A 190 -1.86 -9.95 -5.29
C MET A 190 -1.95 -11.08 -4.27
N GLU A 191 -1.61 -12.31 -4.65
CA GLU A 191 -1.63 -13.48 -3.79
C GLU A 191 -0.66 -13.33 -2.61
N ALA A 192 0.55 -12.84 -2.86
CA ALA A 192 1.56 -12.62 -1.82
C ALA A 192 1.10 -11.59 -0.78
N GLU A 193 0.51 -10.47 -1.24
CA GLU A 193 -0.05 -9.45 -0.36
C GLU A 193 -1.18 -10.01 0.51
N LEU A 194 -2.14 -10.72 -0.11
CA LEU A 194 -3.28 -11.29 0.60
C LEU A 194 -2.86 -12.36 1.63
N LYS A 195 -1.90 -13.22 1.28
CA LYS A 195 -1.36 -14.22 2.21
C LYS A 195 -0.64 -13.59 3.40
N ALA A 196 0.18 -12.57 3.14
CA ALA A 196 0.91 -11.89 4.19
C ALA A 196 -0.03 -11.22 5.20
N PHE A 197 -1.04 -10.50 4.73
CA PHE A 197 -2.02 -9.86 5.61
C PHE A 197 -2.93 -10.85 6.32
N ALA A 198 -3.37 -11.93 5.65
CA ALA A 198 -4.16 -12.98 6.29
C ALA A 198 -3.38 -13.65 7.44
N LYS A 199 -2.08 -13.89 7.27
CA LYS A 199 -1.23 -14.44 8.33
C LYS A 199 -1.17 -13.54 9.56
N VAL A 200 -1.20 -12.22 9.38
CA VAL A 200 -1.21 -11.26 10.48
C VAL A 200 -2.59 -11.09 11.10
N LEU A 201 -3.65 -10.99 10.27
CA LEU A 201 -4.97 -10.57 10.73
C LEU A 201 -5.87 -11.73 11.18
N ASP A 202 -5.74 -12.88 10.51
CA ASP A 202 -6.68 -13.99 10.71
C ASP A 202 -6.08 -15.12 11.57
N HIS A 203 -4.81 -15.44 11.34
CA HIS A 203 -4.14 -16.57 12.00
C HIS A 203 -2.72 -16.24 12.44
N PRO A 204 -2.53 -15.21 13.29
CA PRO A 204 -1.18 -14.85 13.75
C PRO A 204 -0.63 -15.88 14.73
N ASP A 205 0.66 -16.17 14.61
CA ASP A 205 1.40 -16.76 15.71
C ASP A 205 1.59 -15.72 16.80
N ARG A 206 1.24 -16.04 18.04
CA ARG A 206 1.24 -15.06 19.15
C ARG A 206 2.53 -15.14 19.96
N PRO A 207 3.00 -14.02 20.54
CA PRO A 207 2.33 -12.70 20.58
C PRO A 207 2.33 -11.98 19.22
N LEU A 208 1.19 -11.33 18.91
CA LEU A 208 1.05 -10.40 17.80
C LEU A 208 1.31 -8.97 18.29
N LEU A 209 2.31 -8.33 17.71
CA LEU A 209 2.63 -6.92 17.94
C LEU A 209 2.18 -6.08 16.73
N ALA A 210 1.39 -5.06 16.97
CA ALA A 210 1.13 -4.00 16.01
C ALA A 210 1.94 -2.76 16.37
N ILE A 211 2.62 -2.17 15.38
CA ILE A 211 3.37 -0.93 15.53
C ILE A 211 2.67 0.12 14.70
N LEU A 212 2.20 1.17 15.36
CA LEU A 212 1.49 2.29 14.76
C LEU A 212 2.28 3.57 14.96
N GLY A 213 2.58 4.25 13.86
CA GLY A 213 3.14 5.59 13.84
C GLY A 213 2.30 6.52 12.98
N GLY A 214 2.56 7.80 13.06
CA GLY A 214 1.87 8.81 12.25
C GLY A 214 1.60 10.08 13.02
N ALA A 215 1.11 11.11 12.31
CA ALA A 215 0.91 12.43 12.87
C ALA A 215 -0.41 12.55 13.66
N LYS A 216 -1.51 12.00 13.12
CA LYS A 216 -2.87 12.20 13.65
C LYS A 216 -3.56 10.88 13.98
N ILE A 217 -4.21 10.85 15.13
CA ILE A 217 -5.03 9.73 15.61
C ILE A 217 -6.31 9.63 14.77
N ALA A 218 -6.96 10.76 14.51
CA ALA A 218 -8.23 10.84 13.78
C ALA A 218 -8.17 10.10 12.43
N ASP A 219 -7.06 10.20 11.73
CA ASP A 219 -6.86 9.57 10.42
C ASP A 219 -6.66 8.05 10.53
N LYS A 220 -6.37 7.53 11.73
CA LYS A 220 -6.03 6.12 11.98
C LYS A 220 -6.99 5.39 12.93
N ILE A 221 -8.10 6.00 13.31
CA ILE A 221 -9.07 5.41 14.23
C ILE A 221 -9.52 4.01 13.78
N PRO A 222 -9.92 3.77 12.52
CA PRO A 222 -10.33 2.44 12.08
C PRO A 222 -9.21 1.40 12.23
N LEU A 223 -7.98 1.79 11.90
CA LEU A 223 -6.80 0.95 12.02
C LEU A 223 -6.50 0.59 13.47
N ILE A 224 -6.47 1.59 14.36
CA ILE A 224 -6.23 1.40 15.79
C ILE A 224 -7.28 0.46 16.37
N ASN A 225 -8.56 0.72 16.09
CA ASN A 225 -9.66 -0.10 16.58
C ASN A 225 -9.57 -1.56 16.11
N ASN A 226 -9.30 -1.80 14.82
CA ASN A 226 -9.18 -3.15 14.30
C ASN A 226 -7.98 -3.90 14.91
N LEU A 227 -6.86 -3.23 15.09
CA LEU A 227 -5.67 -3.85 15.68
C LEU A 227 -5.79 -4.07 17.19
N LEU A 228 -6.51 -3.22 17.92
CA LEU A 228 -6.85 -3.46 19.32
C LEU A 228 -7.73 -4.70 19.50
N ASP A 229 -8.53 -5.06 18.51
CA ASP A 229 -9.33 -6.28 18.52
C ASP A 229 -8.50 -7.56 18.27
N LYS A 230 -7.31 -7.44 17.71
CA LYS A 230 -6.52 -8.57 17.22
C LYS A 230 -5.15 -8.75 17.89
N ALA A 231 -4.47 -7.65 18.26
CA ALA A 231 -3.11 -7.68 18.77
C ALA A 231 -3.04 -8.01 20.27
N ASP A 232 -1.90 -8.55 20.69
CA ASP A 232 -1.55 -8.73 22.11
C ASP A 232 -0.85 -7.49 22.65
N LYS A 233 -0.06 -6.81 21.80
CA LYS A 233 0.67 -5.58 22.13
C LYS A 233 0.55 -4.59 20.98
N VAL A 234 0.51 -3.30 21.32
CA VAL A 234 0.50 -2.21 20.34
C VAL A 234 1.48 -1.13 20.75
N ILE A 235 2.44 -0.83 19.90
CA ILE A 235 3.28 0.35 20.02
C ILE A 235 2.56 1.51 19.33
N ILE A 236 2.38 2.61 20.06
CA ILE A 236 1.86 3.87 19.53
C ILE A 236 2.99 4.89 19.56
N GLY A 237 3.51 5.23 18.40
CA GLY A 237 4.62 6.17 18.21
C GLY A 237 4.26 7.32 17.27
N GLY A 238 5.27 8.10 16.91
CA GLY A 238 5.11 9.27 16.05
C GLY A 238 4.34 10.41 16.74
N GLY A 239 3.83 11.32 15.94
CA GLY A 239 3.09 12.50 16.43
C GLY A 239 1.84 12.18 17.25
N MET A 240 1.22 11.02 17.00
CA MET A 240 0.06 10.55 17.77
C MET A 240 0.34 10.40 19.25
N ALA A 241 1.54 9.99 19.63
CA ALA A 241 1.89 9.72 21.02
C ALA A 241 1.77 10.99 21.91
N TYR A 242 2.05 12.16 21.35
CA TYR A 242 1.95 13.41 22.12
C TYR A 242 0.52 13.74 22.52
N THR A 243 -0.46 13.47 21.67
CA THR A 243 -1.88 13.65 22.00
C THR A 243 -2.31 12.70 23.12
N PHE A 244 -1.94 11.42 23.06
CA PHE A 244 -2.17 10.46 24.14
C PHE A 244 -1.54 10.93 25.46
N HIS A 245 -0.28 11.34 25.43
CA HIS A 245 0.44 11.77 26.63
C HIS A 245 -0.14 13.05 27.24
N LYS A 246 -0.48 14.04 26.39
CA LYS A 246 -1.08 15.29 26.88
C LYS A 246 -2.42 15.04 27.57
N VAL A 247 -3.32 14.30 26.91
CA VAL A 247 -4.68 14.09 27.42
C VAL A 247 -4.71 13.11 28.60
N ASN A 248 -4.07 11.96 28.47
CA ASN A 248 -4.21 10.89 29.46
C ASN A 248 -3.21 10.98 30.61
N ARG A 249 -2.10 11.71 30.44
CA ARG A 249 -1.02 11.81 31.44
C ARG A 249 -0.68 13.25 31.86
N GLY A 250 -1.31 14.25 31.26
CA GLY A 250 -1.03 15.65 31.54
C GLY A 250 0.36 16.11 31.14
N MET A 251 1.04 15.40 30.25
CA MET A 251 2.39 15.76 29.80
C MET A 251 2.39 17.10 29.07
N LYS A 252 3.37 17.94 29.37
CA LYS A 252 3.66 19.15 28.58
C LYS A 252 4.34 18.72 27.27
N ILE A 253 3.76 19.08 26.13
CA ILE A 253 4.24 18.65 24.81
C ILE A 253 4.91 19.78 24.00
N GLY A 254 5.09 20.98 24.60
CA GLY A 254 5.64 22.13 23.89
C GLY A 254 4.82 22.50 22.65
N SER A 255 5.50 22.71 21.54
CA SER A 255 4.88 22.97 20.23
C SER A 255 4.62 21.70 19.42
N SER A 256 4.74 20.50 20.01
CA SER A 256 4.52 19.22 19.32
C SER A 256 3.10 19.10 18.76
N LEU A 257 2.96 18.23 17.77
CA LEU A 257 1.66 17.95 17.16
C LEU A 257 0.61 17.58 18.22
N PHE A 258 -0.54 18.22 18.12
CA PHE A 258 -1.71 17.93 18.92
C PHE A 258 -2.94 17.76 18.05
N ASP A 259 -3.51 16.58 18.05
CA ASP A 259 -4.70 16.24 17.29
C ASP A 259 -5.95 16.49 18.15
N LYS A 260 -6.62 17.61 17.94
CA LYS A 260 -7.83 17.99 18.70
C LYS A 260 -8.98 16.98 18.53
N ALA A 261 -9.17 16.44 17.32
CA ALA A 261 -10.20 15.44 17.07
C ALA A 261 -9.84 14.10 17.72
N GLY A 262 -8.57 13.69 17.63
CA GLY A 262 -8.07 12.51 18.31
C GLY A 262 -8.10 12.60 19.83
N ALA A 263 -7.92 13.79 20.37
CA ALA A 263 -7.91 14.02 21.83
C ALA A 263 -9.23 13.62 22.51
N GLU A 264 -10.34 13.68 21.81
CA GLU A 264 -11.68 13.31 22.32
C GLU A 264 -11.83 11.80 22.57
N ILE A 265 -11.01 10.97 21.92
CA ILE A 265 -11.14 9.51 21.92
C ILE A 265 -9.97 8.76 22.54
N VAL A 266 -8.86 9.40 22.87
CA VAL A 266 -7.67 8.71 23.40
C VAL A 266 -7.92 7.96 24.70
N ALA A 267 -8.76 8.52 25.59
CA ALA A 267 -9.14 7.85 26.83
C ALA A 267 -9.96 6.58 26.55
N GLU A 268 -10.88 6.64 25.60
CA GLU A 268 -11.70 5.49 25.16
C GLU A 268 -10.81 4.41 24.52
N LEU A 269 -9.84 4.79 23.69
CA LEU A 269 -8.92 3.85 23.06
C LEU A 269 -8.04 3.11 24.10
N GLU A 270 -7.52 3.82 25.10
CA GLU A 270 -6.76 3.17 26.19
C GLU A 270 -7.67 2.27 27.07
N ALA A 271 -8.91 2.69 27.34
CA ALA A 271 -9.89 1.88 28.05
C ALA A 271 -10.24 0.59 27.27
N LYS A 272 -10.41 0.70 25.96
CA LYS A 272 -10.63 -0.44 25.08
C LYS A 272 -9.46 -1.41 25.11
N ALA A 273 -8.24 -0.92 24.99
CA ALA A 273 -7.03 -1.75 25.07
C ALA A 273 -6.97 -2.52 26.39
N LYS A 274 -7.22 -1.84 27.52
CA LYS A 274 -7.26 -2.45 28.85
C LYS A 274 -8.36 -3.53 28.94
N ALA A 275 -9.56 -3.25 28.48
CA ALA A 275 -10.67 -4.20 28.47
C ALA A 275 -10.39 -5.44 27.61
N LYS A 276 -9.63 -5.30 26.56
CA LYS A 276 -9.21 -6.38 25.66
C LYS A 276 -7.95 -7.11 26.11
N GLY A 277 -7.28 -6.65 27.18
CA GLY A 277 -6.01 -7.21 27.63
C GLY A 277 -4.83 -6.91 26.69
N VAL A 278 -4.92 -5.84 25.89
CA VAL A 278 -3.86 -5.41 24.99
C VAL A 278 -2.90 -4.47 25.72
N GLU A 279 -1.61 -4.79 25.69
CA GLU A 279 -0.57 -3.94 26.24
C GLU A 279 -0.26 -2.79 25.27
N LEU A 280 -0.44 -1.55 25.71
CA LEU A 280 -0.03 -0.36 24.95
C LEU A 280 1.37 0.09 25.39
N ILE A 281 2.23 0.34 24.40
CA ILE A 281 3.60 0.81 24.62
C ILE A 281 3.73 2.17 23.96
N PHE A 282 4.04 3.18 24.76
CA PHE A 282 4.26 4.56 24.35
C PHE A 282 5.73 4.96 24.53
N PRO A 283 6.22 5.95 23.79
CA PRO A 283 7.52 6.52 24.05
C PRO A 283 7.55 7.21 25.43
N VAL A 284 8.68 7.07 26.13
CA VAL A 284 8.89 7.62 27.49
C VAL A 284 9.97 8.70 27.51
N ASP A 285 10.72 8.83 26.45
CA ASP A 285 11.70 9.88 26.20
C ASP A 285 11.70 10.27 24.72
N PHE A 286 12.18 11.46 24.42
CA PHE A 286 12.00 12.10 23.13
C PHE A 286 13.25 12.80 22.65
N VAL A 287 13.44 12.87 21.33
CA VAL A 287 14.37 13.77 20.67
C VAL A 287 13.55 14.92 20.08
N CYS A 288 13.84 16.13 20.56
CA CYS A 288 13.11 17.34 20.19
C CYS A 288 13.96 18.23 19.30
N GLY A 289 13.30 18.98 18.42
CA GLY A 289 13.90 20.03 17.62
C GLY A 289 13.28 21.39 17.89
N ASP A 290 14.04 22.45 17.66
CA ASP A 290 13.56 23.84 17.73
C ASP A 290 12.82 24.28 16.45
N LYS A 291 12.90 23.47 15.39
CA LYS A 291 12.19 23.63 14.12
C LYS A 291 12.07 22.30 13.38
N PHE A 292 11.13 22.21 12.45
CA PHE A 292 11.03 21.08 11.51
C PHE A 292 12.03 21.26 10.37
N GLY A 293 13.14 20.52 10.41
CA GLY A 293 14.16 20.59 9.37
C GLY A 293 15.41 19.77 9.72
N PRO A 294 16.26 19.47 8.73
CA PRO A 294 17.45 18.65 8.90
C PRO A 294 18.57 19.39 9.67
N ASP A 295 18.46 20.71 9.78
CA ASP A 295 19.40 21.61 10.46
C ASP A 295 18.86 22.14 11.79
N ALA A 296 17.86 21.49 12.37
CA ALA A 296 17.32 21.84 13.68
C ALA A 296 18.36 21.61 14.79
N ASN A 297 18.35 22.47 15.80
CA ASN A 297 19.00 22.15 17.08
C ASN A 297 18.17 21.07 17.78
N THR A 298 18.84 20.18 18.49
CA THR A 298 18.19 19.04 19.15
C THR A 298 18.42 19.06 20.65
N GLN A 299 17.42 18.57 21.38
CA GLN A 299 17.58 18.26 22.82
C GLN A 299 16.70 17.07 23.18
N SER A 300 17.05 16.41 24.29
CA SER A 300 16.26 15.32 24.84
C SER A 300 15.19 15.86 25.81
N ALA A 301 14.05 15.14 25.85
CA ALA A 301 13.02 15.37 26.85
C ALA A 301 12.55 14.03 27.43
N THR A 302 11.97 14.04 28.62
CA THR A 302 11.37 12.88 29.27
C THR A 302 9.86 13.07 29.43
N LEU A 303 9.15 11.98 29.66
CA LEU A 303 7.72 12.02 29.93
C LEU A 303 7.40 12.87 31.16
N GLU A 304 8.22 12.75 32.19
CA GLU A 304 8.02 13.48 33.46
C GLU A 304 8.32 14.99 33.34
N ALA A 305 9.42 15.35 32.69
CA ALA A 305 9.82 16.74 32.51
C ALA A 305 8.96 17.47 31.47
N GLY A 306 8.48 16.72 30.48
CA GLY A 306 7.77 17.25 29.32
C GLY A 306 8.72 17.89 28.30
N ILE A 307 8.14 18.34 27.19
CA ILE A 307 8.83 19.05 26.11
C ILE A 307 8.72 20.57 26.40
N PRO A 308 9.82 21.31 26.40
CA PRO A 308 9.81 22.75 26.64
C PRO A 308 9.03 23.54 25.59
N ASP A 309 8.51 24.70 25.95
CA ASP A 309 7.88 25.63 25.03
C ASP A 309 8.84 26.03 23.90
N GLY A 310 8.30 26.12 22.69
CA GLY A 310 9.09 26.39 21.48
C GLY A 310 9.84 25.19 20.91
N TRP A 311 9.76 24.03 21.55
CA TRP A 311 10.35 22.77 21.08
C TRP A 311 9.27 21.78 20.66
N GLU A 312 9.59 20.97 19.69
CA GLU A 312 8.69 19.90 19.19
C GLU A 312 9.36 18.55 19.27
N GLY A 313 8.62 17.54 19.66
CA GLY A 313 9.09 16.16 19.60
C GLY A 313 9.04 15.63 18.17
N PHE A 314 10.16 15.08 17.68
CA PHE A 314 10.27 14.54 16.33
C PHE A 314 10.74 13.09 16.27
N ASP A 315 11.28 12.56 17.36
CA ASP A 315 11.68 11.16 17.45
C ASP A 315 11.58 10.66 18.91
N ALA A 316 11.62 9.35 19.06
CA ALA A 316 11.71 8.72 20.37
C ALA A 316 13.17 8.60 20.82
N GLY A 317 13.37 8.65 22.13
CA GLY A 317 14.71 8.57 22.74
C GLY A 317 15.18 7.13 23.02
N PRO A 318 16.38 6.99 23.61
CA PRO A 318 17.03 5.68 23.84
C PRO A 318 16.23 4.73 24.74
N LYS A 319 15.55 5.24 25.76
CA LYS A 319 14.71 4.42 26.66
C LYS A 319 13.50 3.86 25.92
N SER A 320 12.87 4.67 25.07
CA SER A 320 11.77 4.24 24.20
C SER A 320 12.23 3.19 23.19
N ILE A 321 13.39 3.38 22.58
CA ILE A 321 14.00 2.42 21.66
C ILE A 321 14.20 1.06 22.36
N ALA A 322 14.66 1.06 23.61
CA ALA A 322 14.83 -0.18 24.37
C ALA A 322 13.50 -0.90 24.60
N LEU A 323 12.44 -0.16 24.94
CA LEU A 323 11.09 -0.72 25.10
C LEU A 323 10.56 -1.31 23.79
N TYR A 324 10.74 -0.59 22.68
CA TYR A 324 10.31 -1.05 21.35
C TYR A 324 11.05 -2.34 20.95
N ARG A 325 12.37 -2.35 21.13
CA ARG A 325 13.18 -3.51 20.83
C ARG A 325 12.77 -4.74 21.65
N GLN A 326 12.53 -4.56 22.94
CA GLN A 326 12.07 -5.65 23.82
C GLN A 326 10.73 -6.23 23.30
N ALA A 327 9.76 -5.39 22.98
CA ALA A 327 8.46 -5.83 22.47
C ALA A 327 8.58 -6.54 21.11
N ILE A 328 9.41 -6.01 20.22
CA ILE A 328 9.63 -6.58 18.88
C ILE A 328 10.26 -7.96 18.98
N LEU A 329 11.32 -8.13 19.74
CA LEU A 329 12.04 -9.41 19.85
C LEU A 329 11.26 -10.47 20.64
N ALA A 330 10.29 -10.07 21.47
CA ALA A 330 9.40 -10.99 22.18
C ALA A 330 8.18 -11.45 21.35
N SER A 331 7.98 -10.91 20.15
CA SER A 331 6.80 -11.17 19.33
C SER A 331 7.08 -12.19 18.23
N LYS A 332 6.07 -13.00 17.89
CA LYS A 332 6.12 -13.99 16.81
C LYS A 332 5.53 -13.49 15.50
N THR A 333 4.62 -12.53 15.59
CA THR A 333 4.04 -11.85 14.43
C THR A 333 4.09 -10.35 14.67
N ILE A 334 4.55 -9.60 13.69
CA ILE A 334 4.70 -8.14 13.78
C ILE A 334 4.11 -7.50 12.54
N VAL A 335 3.23 -6.52 12.73
CA VAL A 335 2.80 -5.62 11.68
C VAL A 335 3.30 -4.21 11.97
N TRP A 336 4.01 -3.62 11.03
CA TRP A 336 4.56 -2.28 11.16
C TRP A 336 3.86 -1.32 10.19
N ASN A 337 3.11 -0.36 10.74
CA ASN A 337 2.45 0.70 10.01
C ASN A 337 2.73 2.06 10.65
N GLY A 338 3.70 2.75 10.13
CA GLY A 338 4.12 4.10 10.54
C GLY A 338 5.42 4.12 11.34
N PRO A 339 6.38 4.92 10.89
CA PRO A 339 7.63 5.14 11.62
C PRO A 339 7.38 5.91 12.92
N PRO A 340 8.21 5.69 13.98
CA PRO A 340 8.05 6.36 15.26
C PRO A 340 8.62 7.78 15.32
N GLY A 341 9.29 8.23 14.26
CA GLY A 341 9.88 9.56 14.17
C GLY A 341 9.90 10.11 12.76
N VAL A 342 10.42 11.32 12.60
CA VAL A 342 10.61 12.02 11.32
C VAL A 342 11.86 11.47 10.65
N PHE A 343 11.78 10.26 10.15
CA PHE A 343 12.91 9.50 9.62
C PHE A 343 13.52 10.08 8.35
N GLU A 344 12.86 11.02 7.72
CA GLU A 344 13.35 11.76 6.55
C GLU A 344 14.59 12.56 6.88
N PHE A 345 14.67 13.09 8.11
CA PHE A 345 15.82 13.82 8.63
C PHE A 345 16.70 12.91 9.50
N GLU A 346 17.97 12.83 9.17
CA GLU A 346 18.92 11.92 9.85
C GLU A 346 18.97 12.13 11.37
N ILE A 347 18.88 13.39 11.80
CA ILE A 347 18.87 13.77 13.22
C ILE A 347 17.65 13.26 14.01
N PHE A 348 16.57 12.88 13.32
CA PHE A 348 15.32 12.36 13.88
C PHE A 348 14.98 10.95 13.39
N ALA A 349 15.96 10.24 12.83
CA ALA A 349 15.78 8.91 12.26
C ALA A 349 16.17 7.76 13.23
N GLY A 350 16.68 8.07 14.40
CA GLY A 350 17.28 7.09 15.32
C GLY A 350 16.34 5.98 15.74
N ALA A 351 15.13 6.31 16.19
CA ALA A 351 14.16 5.31 16.62
C ALA A 351 13.60 4.50 15.45
N SER A 352 13.37 5.13 14.31
CA SER A 352 12.90 4.43 13.10
C SER A 352 13.93 3.42 12.60
N LYS A 353 15.20 3.79 12.59
CA LYS A 353 16.28 2.88 12.22
C LYS A 353 16.41 1.72 13.21
N ALA A 354 16.43 2.00 14.50
CA ALA A 354 16.53 0.97 15.54
C ALA A 354 15.35 -0.01 15.49
N MET A 355 14.15 0.50 15.24
CA MET A 355 12.94 -0.31 15.04
C MET A 355 13.07 -1.21 13.82
N ALA A 356 13.49 -0.67 12.68
CA ALA A 356 13.73 -1.43 11.46
C ALA A 356 14.75 -2.57 11.68
N ASP A 357 15.86 -2.26 12.33
CA ASP A 357 16.91 -3.25 12.67
C ASP A 357 16.37 -4.36 13.59
N ALA A 358 15.59 -4.01 14.62
CA ALA A 358 14.97 -4.98 15.52
C ALA A 358 13.95 -5.89 14.79
N ILE A 359 13.15 -5.34 13.88
CA ILE A 359 12.19 -6.11 13.07
C ILE A 359 12.93 -7.09 12.15
N ALA A 360 14.03 -6.65 11.52
CA ALA A 360 14.86 -7.54 10.71
C ALA A 360 15.49 -8.68 11.55
N GLU A 361 15.96 -8.38 12.76
CA GLU A 361 16.48 -9.37 13.70
C GLU A 361 15.40 -10.37 14.13
N ALA A 362 14.20 -9.90 14.47
CA ALA A 362 13.06 -10.76 14.81
C ALA A 362 12.68 -11.67 13.63
N THR A 363 12.73 -11.16 12.41
CA THR A 363 12.48 -11.94 11.20
C THR A 363 13.51 -13.05 11.02
N ALA A 364 14.78 -12.73 11.19
CA ALA A 364 15.87 -13.72 11.13
C ALA A 364 15.74 -14.79 12.21
N ALA A 365 15.14 -14.44 13.36
CA ALA A 365 14.84 -15.38 14.45
C ALA A 365 13.53 -16.19 14.24
N GLY A 366 12.85 -16.02 13.12
CA GLY A 366 11.67 -16.79 12.74
C GLY A 366 10.32 -16.09 12.93
N ALA A 367 10.28 -14.82 13.32
CA ALA A 367 9.04 -14.06 13.37
C ALA A 367 8.47 -13.79 11.96
N THR A 368 7.15 -13.74 11.86
CA THR A 368 6.47 -13.25 10.67
C THR A 368 6.32 -11.74 10.77
N THR A 369 6.91 -11.01 9.83
CA THR A 369 6.94 -9.54 9.85
C THR A 369 6.37 -8.95 8.57
N VAL A 370 5.39 -8.08 8.70
CA VAL A 370 4.71 -7.43 7.59
C VAL A 370 4.82 -5.92 7.75
N VAL A 371 5.33 -5.27 6.73
CA VAL A 371 5.41 -3.81 6.62
C VAL A 371 4.28 -3.33 5.73
N GLY A 372 3.43 -2.43 6.23
CA GLY A 372 2.30 -1.87 5.49
C GLY A 372 2.27 -0.34 5.54
N GLY A 373 1.84 0.26 4.42
CA GLY A 373 1.78 1.72 4.26
C GLY A 373 2.99 2.31 3.54
N GLY A 374 2.76 3.39 2.78
CA GLY A 374 3.77 4.00 1.91
C GLY A 374 5.00 4.51 2.66
N ASP A 375 4.79 5.28 3.71
CA ASP A 375 5.89 5.86 4.52
C ASP A 375 6.71 4.76 5.20
N THR A 376 6.03 3.72 5.69
CA THR A 376 6.70 2.59 6.35
C THR A 376 7.56 1.79 5.38
N ALA A 377 7.04 1.54 4.18
CA ALA A 377 7.78 0.87 3.11
C ALA A 377 8.99 1.72 2.68
N THR A 378 8.85 3.04 2.64
CA THR A 378 9.94 3.97 2.35
C THR A 378 11.01 3.92 3.44
N ALA A 379 10.62 3.91 4.71
CA ALA A 379 11.54 3.75 5.85
C ALA A 379 12.27 2.41 5.78
N ALA A 380 11.54 1.31 5.54
CA ALA A 380 12.12 -0.02 5.40
C ALA A 380 13.18 -0.11 4.29
N LYS A 381 12.93 0.56 3.15
CA LYS A 381 13.90 0.66 2.06
C LYS A 381 15.10 1.53 2.43
N LYS A 382 14.87 2.71 3.04
CA LYS A 382 15.92 3.62 3.48
C LYS A 382 16.91 2.94 4.42
N PHE A 383 16.41 2.15 5.35
CA PHE A 383 17.24 1.43 6.34
C PHE A 383 17.69 0.03 5.88
N GLY A 384 17.43 -0.34 4.62
CA GLY A 384 17.93 -1.58 4.03
C GLY A 384 17.29 -2.87 4.56
N VAL A 385 16.08 -2.78 5.15
CA VAL A 385 15.39 -3.94 5.73
C VAL A 385 14.21 -4.46 4.91
N ALA A 386 13.82 -3.78 3.84
CA ALA A 386 12.66 -4.15 3.03
C ALA A 386 12.72 -5.59 2.50
N LYS A 387 13.92 -6.10 2.21
CA LYS A 387 14.14 -7.49 1.78
C LYS A 387 14.45 -8.46 2.94
N LYS A 388 14.56 -7.95 4.16
CA LYS A 388 14.86 -8.74 5.37
C LYS A 388 13.61 -9.06 6.19
N VAL A 389 12.50 -8.43 5.91
CA VAL A 389 11.19 -8.71 6.50
C VAL A 389 10.48 -9.81 5.71
N THR A 390 9.48 -10.44 6.30
CA THR A 390 8.71 -11.49 5.62
C THR A 390 7.96 -10.93 4.41
N HIS A 391 7.34 -9.76 4.56
CA HIS A 391 6.65 -9.07 3.48
C HIS A 391 6.71 -7.55 3.66
N CYS A 392 7.15 -6.85 2.62
CA CYS A 392 7.07 -5.39 2.55
C CYS A 392 6.03 -5.03 1.49
N SER A 393 4.85 -4.59 1.93
CA SER A 393 3.73 -4.30 1.04
C SER A 393 4.04 -3.12 0.11
N THR A 394 3.63 -3.27 -1.13
CA THR A 394 3.65 -2.21 -2.13
C THR A 394 2.28 -1.53 -2.30
N GLY A 395 1.29 -1.98 -1.54
CA GLY A 395 -0.12 -1.62 -1.71
C GLY A 395 -0.53 -0.24 -1.21
N GLY A 396 0.31 0.48 -0.50
CA GLY A 396 0.00 1.84 -0.03
C GLY A 396 -1.34 1.94 0.69
N GLY A 397 -2.31 2.66 0.10
CA GLY A 397 -3.65 2.83 0.66
C GLY A 397 -4.46 1.53 0.76
N ALA A 398 -4.26 0.59 -0.17
CA ALA A 398 -4.93 -0.71 -0.10
C ALA A 398 -4.46 -1.52 1.12
N SER A 399 -3.16 -1.48 1.42
CA SER A 399 -2.60 -2.11 2.63
C SER A 399 -3.20 -1.54 3.90
N LEU A 400 -3.35 -0.22 3.95
CA LEU A 400 -3.95 0.47 5.10
C LEU A 400 -5.40 0.05 5.29
N GLU A 401 -6.22 0.13 4.24
CA GLU A 401 -7.63 -0.27 4.30
C GLU A 401 -7.81 -1.74 4.65
N PHE A 402 -6.91 -2.61 4.18
CA PHE A 402 -6.93 -4.03 4.55
C PHE A 402 -6.60 -4.24 6.04
N LEU A 403 -5.61 -3.53 6.58
CA LEU A 403 -5.29 -3.54 8.01
C LEU A 403 -6.40 -2.95 8.88
N GLU A 404 -7.22 -2.05 8.33
CA GLU A 404 -8.43 -1.53 8.97
C GLU A 404 -9.57 -2.56 9.03
N GLY A 405 -9.41 -3.72 8.42
CA GLY A 405 -10.42 -4.77 8.34
C GLY A 405 -11.47 -4.56 7.26
N LYS A 406 -11.24 -3.62 6.34
CA LYS A 406 -12.16 -3.35 5.23
C LYS A 406 -12.06 -4.43 4.16
N ALA A 407 -13.20 -4.84 3.63
CA ALA A 407 -13.26 -5.65 2.42
C ALA A 407 -12.81 -4.80 1.22
N LEU A 408 -11.79 -5.27 0.51
CA LEU A 408 -11.29 -4.57 -0.68
C LEU A 408 -12.11 -4.98 -1.91
N PRO A 409 -12.73 -4.04 -2.65
CA PRO A 409 -13.58 -4.37 -3.80
C PRO A 409 -12.91 -5.27 -4.84
N GLY A 410 -11.64 -5.00 -5.17
CA GLY A 410 -10.89 -5.80 -6.13
C GLY A 410 -10.60 -7.23 -5.66
N VAL A 411 -10.54 -7.46 -4.35
CA VAL A 411 -10.38 -8.80 -3.76
C VAL A 411 -11.70 -9.54 -3.74
N VAL A 412 -12.77 -8.88 -3.25
CA VAL A 412 -14.14 -9.45 -3.22
C VAL A 412 -14.58 -9.86 -4.62
N PHE A 413 -14.22 -9.11 -5.63
CA PHE A 413 -14.54 -9.45 -7.03
C PHE A 413 -13.88 -10.75 -7.50
N LEU A 414 -12.72 -11.13 -6.95
CA LEU A 414 -12.04 -12.39 -7.27
C LEU A 414 -12.64 -13.60 -6.53
N GLU A 415 -13.39 -13.37 -5.46
CA GLU A 415 -13.99 -14.43 -4.64
C GLU A 415 -15.28 -15.02 -5.24
N ASN A 416 -15.88 -14.32 -6.22
CA ASN A 416 -17.21 -14.64 -6.80
C ASN A 416 -17.14 -15.35 -8.16
#